data_159653b14f05e3af7c146ff5f9a78866
#
_entry.id   159653b14f05e3af7c146ff5f9a78866
#
_cell.length_a   1.000
_cell.length_b   1.000
_cell.length_c   1.000
_cell.angle_alpha   90.00
_cell.angle_beta   90.00
_cell.angle_gamma   90.00
#
_symmetry.space_group_name_H-M   'P 1'
#
loop_
_entity.id
_entity.type
_entity.pdbx_description
1 polymer ?
#
loop_
_entity_poly.entity_id
_entity_poly.type
_entity_poly.pdbx_seq_one_letter_code
_entity_poly.pdbx_strand_id
1 'polypeptide(L)'
;MALYAVILATVGIPLMSLSVDITRLMYARTHLQAAVDAACEAGAQALDVPTFQASGVRQIDYALALSYALREFHTTVSSTSLMRSGAHLNAVQLVSPTVLSCSGTVQVDPMVPLLPEMTAGARSTSELKVDRK
;
A
#
# COMPACT_ATOMS: atom_id res chain seq x y z
N MET A 1 17.33 1.95 -45.97
CA MET A 1 16.04 1.59 -45.40
C MET A 1 16.14 0.46 -44.36
N ALA A 2 16.83 -0.67 -44.69
CA ALA A 2 16.96 -1.80 -43.73
C ALA A 2 17.71 -1.45 -42.43
N LEU A 3 18.73 -0.61 -42.46
CA LEU A 3 19.51 -0.19 -41.31
C LEU A 3 18.65 0.56 -40.29
N TYR A 4 17.76 1.47 -40.74
CA TYR A 4 16.85 2.20 -39.87
C TYR A 4 15.80 1.28 -39.22
N ALA A 5 15.31 0.26 -39.93
CA ALA A 5 14.38 -0.70 -39.39
C ALA A 5 15.02 -1.55 -38.28
N VAL A 6 16.27 -1.93 -38.45
CA VAL A 6 17.03 -2.68 -37.44
C VAL A 6 17.28 -1.82 -36.19
N ILE A 7 17.68 -0.57 -36.34
CA ILE A 7 17.88 0.35 -35.20
C ILE A 7 16.56 0.59 -34.47
N LEU A 8 15.48 0.80 -35.19
CA LEU A 8 14.17 1.03 -34.60
C LEU A 8 13.64 -0.20 -33.85
N ALA A 9 13.89 -1.39 -34.34
CA ALA A 9 13.53 -2.63 -33.71
C ALA A 9 14.40 -2.92 -32.45
N THR A 10 15.71 -2.68 -32.53
CA THR A 10 16.63 -3.01 -31.43
C THR A 10 16.60 -2.01 -30.28
N VAL A 11 16.27 -0.75 -30.54
CA VAL A 11 16.25 0.30 -29.53
C VAL A 11 14.82 0.72 -29.19
N GLY A 12 13.94 0.84 -30.18
CA GLY A 12 12.58 1.33 -29.99
C GLY A 12 11.70 0.37 -29.18
N ILE A 13 11.76 -0.94 -29.47
CA ILE A 13 10.96 -1.92 -28.75
C ILE A 13 11.32 -2.01 -27.25
N PRO A 14 12.61 -2.11 -26.87
CA PRO A 14 12.98 -2.10 -25.45
C PRO A 14 12.60 -0.82 -24.72
N LEU A 15 12.71 0.35 -25.37
CA LEU A 15 12.31 1.62 -24.75
C LEU A 15 10.79 1.70 -24.52
N MET A 16 9.99 1.21 -25.45
CA MET A 16 8.54 1.13 -25.26
C MET A 16 8.17 0.18 -24.11
N SER A 17 8.79 -0.99 -24.05
CA SER A 17 8.56 -1.95 -22.97
C SER A 17 8.91 -1.39 -21.59
N LEU A 18 10.05 -0.68 -21.49
CA LEU A 18 10.47 -0.02 -20.25
C LEU A 18 9.47 1.06 -19.81
N SER A 19 8.91 1.84 -20.74
CA SER A 19 7.90 2.84 -20.45
C SER A 19 6.62 2.23 -19.86
N VAL A 20 6.20 1.08 -20.39
CA VAL A 20 5.03 0.33 -19.88
C VAL A 20 5.32 -0.20 -18.47
N ASP A 21 6.50 -0.77 -18.23
CA ASP A 21 6.87 -1.31 -16.91
C ASP A 21 6.93 -0.23 -15.83
N ILE A 22 7.46 0.96 -16.15
CA ILE A 22 7.47 2.11 -15.24
C ILE A 22 6.03 2.55 -14.91
N THR A 23 5.16 2.62 -15.92
CA THR A 23 3.76 3.00 -15.72
C THR A 23 3.02 2.00 -14.83
N ARG A 24 3.24 0.70 -15.03
CA ARG A 24 2.68 -0.37 -14.18
C ARG A 24 3.17 -0.28 -12.74
N LEU A 25 4.46 -0.01 -12.53
CA LEU A 25 5.05 0.17 -11.21
C LEU A 25 4.45 1.39 -10.49
N MET A 26 4.30 2.51 -11.18
CA MET A 26 3.68 3.71 -10.63
C MET A 26 2.21 3.47 -10.27
N TYR A 27 1.48 2.79 -11.14
CA TYR A 27 0.09 2.40 -10.89
C TYR A 27 -0.03 1.52 -9.64
N ALA A 28 0.78 0.45 -9.58
CA ALA A 28 0.79 -0.46 -8.44
C ALA A 28 1.13 0.27 -7.13
N ARG A 29 2.14 1.17 -7.15
CA ARG A 29 2.53 1.98 -5.99
C ARG A 29 1.41 2.91 -5.52
N THR A 30 0.73 3.59 -6.45
CA THR A 30 -0.36 4.51 -6.10
C THR A 30 -1.53 3.78 -5.45
N HIS A 31 -1.92 2.63 -6.00
CA HIS A 31 -3.00 1.83 -5.44
C HIS A 31 -2.60 1.16 -4.12
N LEU A 32 -1.35 0.72 -3.98
CA LEU A 32 -0.83 0.21 -2.71
C LEU A 32 -0.84 1.31 -1.64
N GLN A 33 -0.41 2.53 -1.98
CA GLN A 33 -0.44 3.65 -1.05
C GLN A 33 -1.87 3.91 -0.56
N ALA A 34 -2.85 3.97 -1.47
CA ALA A 34 -4.24 4.15 -1.11
C ALA A 34 -4.77 3.02 -0.20
N ALA A 35 -4.38 1.77 -0.45
CA ALA A 35 -4.77 0.64 0.39
C ALA A 35 -4.14 0.69 1.79
N VAL A 36 -2.87 1.08 1.89
CA VAL A 36 -2.16 1.25 3.17
C VAL A 36 -2.72 2.45 3.95
N ASP A 37 -3.05 3.56 3.27
CA ASP A 37 -3.67 4.73 3.89
C ASP A 37 -5.04 4.39 4.47
N ALA A 38 -5.90 3.72 3.70
CA ALA A 38 -7.22 3.28 4.15
C ALA A 38 -7.13 2.30 5.34
N ALA A 39 -6.21 1.34 5.27
CA ALA A 39 -5.97 0.39 6.35
C ALA A 39 -5.50 1.10 7.64
N CYS A 40 -4.57 2.04 7.52
CA CYS A 40 -4.05 2.79 8.66
C CYS A 40 -5.11 3.69 9.29
N GLU A 41 -5.94 4.33 8.48
CA GLU A 41 -7.05 5.16 8.95
C GLU A 41 -8.11 4.31 9.66
N ALA A 42 -8.50 3.18 9.08
CA ALA A 42 -9.44 2.25 9.71
C ALA A 42 -8.90 1.70 11.04
N GLY A 43 -7.62 1.32 11.09
CA GLY A 43 -6.97 0.86 12.31
C GLY A 43 -6.88 1.93 13.39
N ALA A 44 -6.60 3.19 13.01
CA ALA A 44 -6.52 4.30 13.95
C ALA A 44 -7.88 4.69 14.59
N GLN A 45 -9.00 4.23 14.04
CA GLN A 45 -10.34 4.44 14.63
C GLN A 45 -10.68 3.44 15.75
N ALA A 46 -9.82 2.47 16.02
CA ALA A 46 -10.01 1.46 17.06
C ALA A 46 -9.73 2.03 18.45
N LEU A 47 -10.73 2.73 19.01
CA LEU A 47 -10.66 3.30 20.35
C LEU A 47 -10.77 2.22 21.43
N ASP A 48 -9.88 2.24 22.42
CA ASP A 48 -10.02 1.46 23.65
C ASP A 48 -11.15 2.04 24.52
N VAL A 49 -12.36 1.53 24.29
CA VAL A 49 -13.59 2.02 24.96
C VAL A 49 -13.54 1.82 26.48
N PRO A 50 -13.10 0.66 27.03
CA PRO A 50 -12.97 0.46 28.48
C PRO A 50 -12.09 1.50 29.16
N THR A 51 -10.90 1.74 28.62
CA THR A 51 -9.97 2.73 29.18
C THR A 51 -10.51 4.14 29.04
N PHE A 52 -11.12 4.45 27.92
CA PHE A 52 -11.74 5.77 27.74
C PHE A 52 -12.87 6.04 28.73
N GLN A 53 -13.72 5.06 29.01
CA GLN A 53 -14.82 5.18 29.98
C GLN A 53 -14.30 5.29 31.41
N ALA A 54 -13.23 4.59 31.76
CA ALA A 54 -12.68 4.60 33.12
C ALA A 54 -11.87 5.84 33.46
N SER A 55 -11.10 6.36 32.51
CA SER A 55 -10.10 7.42 32.78
C SER A 55 -10.22 8.65 31.88
N GLY A 56 -11.06 8.62 30.84
CA GLY A 56 -11.15 9.66 29.80
C GLY A 56 -9.92 9.72 28.89
N VAL A 57 -8.97 8.80 29.04
CA VAL A 57 -7.74 8.75 28.22
C VAL A 57 -8.06 8.11 26.87
N ARG A 58 -7.64 8.77 25.80
CA ARG A 58 -7.81 8.27 24.43
C ARG A 58 -6.58 7.46 24.05
N GLN A 59 -6.81 6.21 23.75
CA GLN A 59 -5.77 5.31 23.22
C GLN A 59 -6.37 4.33 22.23
N ILE A 60 -5.52 3.82 21.35
CA ILE A 60 -5.87 2.82 20.35
C ILE A 60 -5.76 1.44 20.99
N ASP A 61 -6.80 0.62 20.85
CA ASP A 61 -6.74 -0.82 21.10
C ASP A 61 -5.99 -1.48 19.94
N TYR A 62 -4.77 -1.94 20.21
CA TYR A 62 -3.90 -2.52 19.16
C TYR A 62 -4.49 -3.78 18.52
N ALA A 63 -5.13 -4.66 19.28
CA ALA A 63 -5.70 -5.88 18.75
C ALA A 63 -6.86 -5.58 17.80
N LEU A 64 -7.71 -4.66 18.18
CA LEU A 64 -8.81 -4.19 17.37
C LEU A 64 -8.32 -3.40 16.14
N ALA A 65 -7.32 -2.54 16.32
CA ALA A 65 -6.67 -1.78 15.25
C ALA A 65 -6.07 -2.69 14.17
N LEU A 66 -5.37 -3.75 14.58
CA LEU A 66 -4.80 -4.73 13.66
C LEU A 66 -5.89 -5.42 12.83
N SER A 67 -6.99 -5.81 13.47
CA SER A 67 -8.11 -6.48 12.80
C SER A 67 -8.80 -5.57 11.78
N TYR A 68 -9.00 -4.29 12.11
CA TYR A 68 -9.59 -3.29 11.22
C TYR A 68 -8.66 -2.97 10.05
N ALA A 69 -7.37 -2.77 10.32
CA ALA A 69 -6.38 -2.50 9.29
C ALA A 69 -6.27 -3.65 8.28
N LEU A 70 -6.19 -4.89 8.75
CA LEU A 70 -6.14 -6.07 7.87
C LEU A 70 -7.40 -6.21 7.03
N ARG A 71 -8.56 -6.05 7.64
CA ARG A 71 -9.86 -6.15 6.94
C ARG A 71 -9.97 -5.10 5.83
N GLU A 72 -9.65 -3.84 6.15
CA GLU A 72 -9.75 -2.74 5.19
C GLU A 72 -8.73 -2.88 4.07
N PHE A 73 -7.49 -3.28 4.40
CA PHE A 73 -6.48 -3.59 3.41
C PHE A 73 -6.96 -4.66 2.42
N HIS A 74 -7.47 -5.78 2.93
CA HIS A 74 -8.00 -6.85 2.08
C HIS A 74 -9.16 -6.40 1.20
N THR A 75 -10.07 -5.60 1.74
CA THR A 75 -11.21 -5.06 0.99
C THR A 75 -10.73 -4.17 -0.16
N THR A 76 -9.80 -3.27 0.11
CA THR A 76 -9.25 -2.34 -0.88
C THR A 76 -8.43 -3.06 -1.93
N VAL A 77 -7.56 -4.00 -1.53
CA VAL A 77 -6.72 -4.78 -2.46
C VAL A 77 -7.58 -5.71 -3.33
N SER A 78 -8.66 -6.31 -2.80
CA SER A 78 -9.53 -7.19 -3.56
C SER A 78 -10.33 -6.46 -4.64
N SER A 79 -10.61 -5.18 -4.44
CA SER A 79 -11.29 -4.33 -5.43
C SER A 79 -10.36 -3.86 -6.57
N THR A 80 -9.06 -4.10 -6.45
CA THR A 80 -8.03 -3.68 -7.40
C THR A 80 -7.29 -4.90 -7.98
N SER A 81 -6.55 -4.69 -9.07
CA SER A 81 -5.69 -5.73 -9.66
C SER A 81 -4.48 -6.12 -8.79
N LEU A 82 -4.26 -5.45 -7.66
CA LEU A 82 -3.14 -5.67 -6.74
C LEU A 82 -3.16 -7.07 -6.10
N MET A 83 -4.32 -7.71 -6.01
CA MET A 83 -4.43 -9.05 -5.47
C MET A 83 -3.62 -10.09 -6.26
N ARG A 84 -3.49 -9.89 -7.58
CA ARG A 84 -2.67 -10.74 -8.46
C ARG A 84 -1.17 -10.49 -8.28
N SER A 85 -0.80 -9.34 -7.79
CA SER A 85 0.60 -8.90 -7.61
C SER A 85 1.12 -9.17 -6.19
N GLY A 86 0.43 -9.98 -5.39
CA GLY A 86 0.88 -10.36 -4.06
C GLY A 86 1.07 -9.18 -3.11
N ALA A 87 0.16 -8.21 -3.13
CA ALA A 87 0.20 -7.09 -2.19
C ALA A 87 -0.08 -7.56 -0.75
N HIS A 88 0.78 -7.16 0.19
CA HIS A 88 0.59 -7.47 1.61
C HIS A 88 0.90 -6.29 2.52
N LEU A 89 0.22 -6.27 3.66
CA LEU A 89 0.50 -5.39 4.77
C LEU A 89 1.62 -6.01 5.61
N ASN A 90 2.80 -5.35 5.65
CA ASN A 90 3.98 -5.91 6.30
C ASN A 90 4.01 -5.64 7.80
N ALA A 91 3.59 -4.44 8.20
CA ALA A 91 3.61 -4.04 9.60
C ALA A 91 2.48 -3.04 9.90
N VAL A 92 1.88 -3.25 11.07
CA VAL A 92 1.00 -2.29 11.73
C VAL A 92 1.59 -2.06 13.11
N GLN A 93 2.00 -0.84 13.41
CA GLN A 93 2.74 -0.50 14.63
C GLN A 93 2.14 0.72 15.32
N LEU A 94 2.03 0.65 16.63
CA LEU A 94 1.66 1.79 17.45
C LEU A 94 2.92 2.66 17.67
N VAL A 95 2.92 3.87 17.11
CA VAL A 95 4.01 4.85 17.29
C VAL A 95 3.80 5.62 18.59
N SER A 96 2.55 5.91 18.93
CA SER A 96 2.13 6.51 20.19
C SER A 96 0.75 5.95 20.58
N PRO A 97 0.25 6.19 21.80
CA PRO A 97 -1.08 5.72 22.21
C PRO A 97 -2.21 6.12 21.26
N THR A 98 -2.03 7.18 20.48
CA THR A 98 -3.03 7.72 19.53
C THR A 98 -2.61 7.66 18.08
N VAL A 99 -1.40 7.17 17.75
CA VAL A 99 -0.86 7.18 16.38
C VAL A 99 -0.47 5.79 15.94
N LEU A 100 -1.07 5.36 14.83
CA LEU A 100 -0.78 4.09 14.16
C LEU A 100 0.07 4.33 12.90
N SER A 101 1.05 3.47 12.67
CA SER A 101 1.85 3.43 11.44
C SER A 101 1.67 2.09 10.75
N CYS A 102 1.39 2.13 9.45
CA CYS A 102 1.21 0.96 8.62
C CYS A 102 2.20 0.97 7.46
N SER A 103 2.66 -0.20 7.05
CA SER A 103 3.50 -0.35 5.86
C SER A 103 3.11 -1.59 5.07
N GLY A 104 3.18 -1.49 3.75
CA GLY A 104 2.87 -2.59 2.85
C GLY A 104 3.80 -2.63 1.66
N THR A 105 3.85 -3.78 0.99
CA THR A 105 4.63 -4.00 -0.22
C THR A 105 3.80 -4.74 -1.27
N VAL A 106 4.16 -4.53 -2.53
CA VAL A 106 3.62 -5.24 -3.68
C VAL A 106 4.76 -5.59 -4.64
N GLN A 107 4.72 -6.79 -5.21
CA GLN A 107 5.63 -7.22 -6.25
C GLN A 107 5.02 -6.93 -7.62
N VAL A 108 5.83 -6.43 -8.54
CA VAL A 108 5.43 -6.16 -9.92
C VAL A 108 6.37 -6.91 -10.85
N ASP A 109 5.82 -7.91 -11.54
CA ASP A 109 6.57 -8.68 -12.52
C ASP A 109 6.82 -7.81 -13.76
N PRO A 110 8.09 -7.62 -14.17
CA PRO A 110 8.41 -6.88 -15.38
C PRO A 110 7.97 -7.64 -16.62
N MET A 111 7.57 -6.91 -17.68
CA MET A 111 7.31 -7.51 -18.98
C MET A 111 8.60 -7.92 -19.70
N VAL A 112 9.69 -7.25 -19.36
CA VAL A 112 11.02 -7.55 -19.93
C VAL A 112 11.70 -8.61 -19.04
N PRO A 113 11.91 -9.83 -19.52
CA PRO A 113 12.44 -10.95 -18.71
C PRO A 113 13.89 -10.76 -18.23
N LEU A 114 14.57 -9.70 -18.68
CA LEU A 114 15.92 -9.34 -18.28
C LEU A 114 15.96 -8.42 -17.04
N LEU A 115 14.82 -7.88 -16.63
CA LEU A 115 14.74 -7.01 -15.45
C LEU A 115 14.45 -7.86 -14.20
N PRO A 116 15.05 -7.53 -13.05
CA PRO A 116 14.71 -8.17 -11.79
C PRO A 116 13.27 -7.81 -11.38
N GLU A 117 12.65 -8.65 -10.55
CA GLU A 117 11.37 -8.34 -9.91
C GLU A 117 11.44 -7.00 -9.19
N MET A 118 10.45 -6.16 -9.47
CA MET A 118 10.37 -4.83 -8.87
C MET A 118 9.42 -4.85 -7.69
N THR A 119 9.88 -4.33 -6.54
CA THR A 119 9.05 -4.22 -5.34
C THR A 119 8.71 -2.76 -5.10
N ALA A 120 7.43 -2.45 -4.98
CA ALA A 120 6.97 -1.14 -4.53
C ALA A 120 6.55 -1.21 -3.07
N GLY A 121 6.99 -0.23 -2.27
CA GLY A 121 6.62 -0.07 -0.87
C GLY A 121 5.75 1.16 -0.66
N ALA A 122 4.86 1.08 0.34
CA ALA A 122 4.05 2.19 0.82
C ALA A 122 4.09 2.24 2.34
N ARG A 123 3.98 3.44 2.90
CA ARG A 123 3.90 3.68 4.35
C ARG A 123 2.90 4.78 4.62
N SER A 124 2.13 4.60 5.68
CA SER A 124 1.17 5.58 6.18
C SER A 124 1.24 5.72 7.70
N THR A 125 0.84 6.87 8.20
CA THR A 125 0.62 7.11 9.62
C THR A 125 -0.71 7.80 9.80
N SER A 126 -1.52 7.32 10.73
CA SER A 126 -2.83 7.90 11.04
C SER A 126 -3.00 8.10 12.54
N GLU A 127 -3.66 9.19 12.90
CA GLU A 127 -3.95 9.54 14.28
C GLU A 127 -5.44 9.28 14.59
N LEU A 128 -5.69 8.84 15.84
CA LEU A 128 -7.04 8.65 16.37
C LEU A 128 -7.81 9.97 16.34
N LYS A 129 -8.77 10.10 15.43
CA LYS A 129 -9.68 11.24 15.32
C LYS A 129 -10.93 10.93 16.12
N VAL A 130 -11.19 11.73 17.17
CA VAL A 130 -12.48 11.71 17.87
C VAL A 130 -13.14 13.05 17.61
N ASP A 131 -14.18 13.04 16.79
CA ASP A 131 -14.98 14.23 16.54
C ASP A 131 -15.60 14.72 17.84
N ARG A 132 -15.29 15.95 18.21
CA ARG A 132 -16.04 16.65 19.25
C ARG A 132 -17.34 17.16 18.60
N LYS A 133 -18.45 16.51 18.90
CA LYS A 133 -19.75 17.11 18.72
C LYS A 133 -20.05 18.06 19.87
#